data_ff1fbee1bfc66c1ae8dd120d5d2da06b
#
_entry.id   ff1fbee1bfc66c1ae8dd120d5d2da06b
#
_cell.length_a   1.000
_cell.length_b   1.000
_cell.length_c   1.000
_cell.angle_alpha   90.00
_cell.angle_beta   90.00
_cell.angle_gamma   90.00
#
_symmetry.space_group_name_H-M   'P 1'
#
loop_
_entity.id
_entity.type
_entity.pdbx_description
1 polymer ?
#
loop_
_entity_poly.entity_id
_entity_poly.type
_entity_poly.pdbx_seq_one_letter_code
_entity_poly.pdbx_strand_id
1 'polypeptide(L)'
;YTTGTLTTGNLINNSGIQALGNVTVNGNLNNTDTLQTNGAVATKGNTLNSGEIYAQSDYSTKNMNNSGVLQSGNNVTVTDSLNNSGELQTTNKLNVTGTELKNTGSILADSIEATITTTSNDGKIVGISNINVTSQTLNNTKEILSNGDITLKAQSTNSGVISTNGNVDMS
;
A
#
# COMPACT_ATOMS: atom_id res chain seq x y z
N TYR A 1 3.36 13.56 -21.44
CA TYR A 1 4.27 12.48 -21.80
C TYR A 1 5.71 12.89 -21.63
N THR A 2 6.53 12.06 -21.01
CA THR A 2 8.00 12.25 -20.94
C THR A 2 8.72 10.95 -21.31
N THR A 3 9.79 11.07 -22.13
CA THR A 3 10.58 9.93 -22.58
C THR A 3 11.68 9.52 -21.58
N GLY A 4 11.82 10.24 -20.48
CA GLY A 4 12.82 10.00 -19.46
C GLY A 4 12.22 9.98 -18.04
N THR A 5 13.07 10.27 -17.07
CA THR A 5 12.70 10.44 -15.68
C THR A 5 11.99 11.78 -15.48
N LEU A 6 10.90 11.79 -14.72
CA LEU A 6 10.26 13.01 -14.20
C LEU A 6 10.74 13.26 -12.78
N THR A 7 11.36 14.42 -12.54
CA THR A 7 11.74 14.86 -11.18
C THR A 7 11.11 16.20 -10.90
N THR A 8 10.40 16.32 -9.79
CA THR A 8 9.72 17.57 -9.41
C THR A 8 9.73 17.79 -7.90
N GLY A 9 9.37 18.99 -7.45
CA GLY A 9 9.10 19.31 -6.05
C GLY A 9 7.79 18.66 -5.60
N ASN A 10 6.68 19.40 -5.62
CA ASN A 10 5.34 18.83 -5.48
C ASN A 10 4.79 18.47 -6.87
N LEU A 11 3.92 17.47 -6.92
CA LEU A 11 3.21 17.06 -8.14
C LEU A 11 1.72 17.07 -7.91
N ILE A 12 1.00 17.83 -8.75
CA ILE A 12 -0.47 17.76 -8.87
C ILE A 12 -0.77 17.22 -10.27
N ASN A 13 -1.36 16.04 -10.33
CA ASN A 13 -1.75 15.41 -11.59
C ASN A 13 -3.27 15.37 -11.72
N ASN A 14 -3.79 16.20 -12.63
CA ASN A 14 -5.23 16.32 -12.91
C ASN A 14 -5.59 15.96 -14.36
N SER A 15 -4.62 15.50 -15.17
CA SER A 15 -4.84 15.34 -16.63
C SER A 15 -4.02 14.22 -17.28
N GLY A 16 -3.56 13.28 -16.51
CA GLY A 16 -2.77 12.15 -16.99
C GLY A 16 -1.28 12.47 -17.21
N ILE A 17 -0.43 11.64 -16.60
CA ILE A 17 1.03 11.67 -16.78
C ILE A 17 1.49 10.28 -17.23
N GLN A 18 2.25 10.24 -18.32
CA GLN A 18 2.95 9.05 -18.76
C GLN A 18 4.45 9.31 -18.84
N ALA A 19 5.23 8.48 -18.15
CA ALA A 19 6.70 8.54 -18.14
C ALA A 19 7.29 7.19 -18.57
N LEU A 20 8.37 7.20 -19.34
CA LEU A 20 9.11 5.98 -19.66
C LEU A 20 10.15 5.63 -18.58
N GLY A 21 10.61 6.60 -17.80
CA GLY A 21 11.53 6.41 -16.69
C GLY A 21 10.87 6.67 -15.34
N ASN A 22 11.66 6.72 -14.29
CA ASN A 22 11.15 6.94 -12.93
C ASN A 22 10.42 8.28 -12.77
N VAL A 23 9.46 8.30 -11.86
CA VAL A 23 8.82 9.52 -11.35
C VAL A 23 9.30 9.76 -9.92
N THR A 24 10.01 10.88 -9.71
CA THR A 24 10.51 11.28 -8.39
C THR A 24 9.86 12.60 -7.96
N VAL A 25 9.09 12.53 -6.88
CA VAL A 25 8.45 13.69 -6.27
C VAL A 25 9.13 14.00 -4.95
N ASN A 26 9.90 15.09 -4.90
CA ASN A 26 10.65 15.49 -3.70
C ASN A 26 9.77 16.08 -2.58
N GLY A 27 8.54 16.43 -2.89
CA GLY A 27 7.51 16.88 -1.96
C GLY A 27 6.30 15.96 -1.94
N ASN A 28 5.10 16.50 -2.06
CA ASN A 28 3.84 15.77 -2.03
C ASN A 28 3.34 15.45 -3.44
N LEU A 29 2.67 14.31 -3.58
CA LEU A 29 1.94 13.89 -4.77
C LEU A 29 0.43 13.98 -4.51
N ASN A 30 -0.28 14.75 -5.33
CA ASN A 30 -1.74 14.72 -5.41
C ASN A 30 -2.13 14.23 -6.81
N ASN A 31 -2.67 13.00 -6.88
CA ASN A 31 -3.06 12.36 -8.13
C ASN A 31 -4.57 12.19 -8.19
N THR A 32 -5.21 12.84 -9.15
CA THR A 32 -6.65 12.75 -9.40
C THR A 32 -6.99 12.14 -10.76
N ASP A 33 -5.97 11.88 -11.59
CA ASP A 33 -6.08 11.25 -12.89
C ASP A 33 -5.07 10.11 -13.01
N THR A 34 -4.71 9.66 -14.18
CA THR A 34 -3.76 8.58 -14.40
C THR A 34 -2.31 9.06 -14.30
N LEU A 35 -1.50 8.42 -13.47
CA LEU A 35 -0.05 8.52 -13.45
C LEU A 35 0.52 7.16 -13.78
N GLN A 36 1.14 7.03 -14.94
CA GLN A 36 1.73 5.77 -15.42
C GLN A 36 3.22 5.93 -15.67
N THR A 37 4.01 4.96 -15.21
CA THR A 37 5.44 4.91 -15.53
C THR A 37 5.92 3.48 -15.75
N ASN A 38 6.90 3.32 -16.66
CA ASN A 38 7.63 2.07 -16.83
C ASN A 38 8.73 1.89 -15.77
N GLY A 39 8.98 2.90 -14.95
CA GLY A 39 9.93 2.87 -13.84
C GLY A 39 9.24 2.81 -12.48
N ALA A 40 9.94 3.32 -11.48
CA ALA A 40 9.44 3.46 -10.12
C ALA A 40 8.76 4.83 -9.90
N VAL A 41 7.86 4.89 -8.92
CA VAL A 41 7.34 6.14 -8.36
C VAL A 41 7.87 6.31 -6.95
N ALA A 42 8.58 7.40 -6.69
CA ALA A 42 9.11 7.72 -5.36
C ALA A 42 8.63 9.11 -4.92
N THR A 43 7.85 9.15 -3.86
CA THR A 43 7.37 10.39 -3.22
C THR A 43 8.00 10.52 -1.84
N LYS A 44 8.78 11.59 -1.59
CA LYS A 44 9.40 11.81 -0.27
C LYS A 44 8.41 12.30 0.78
N GLY A 45 7.36 12.98 0.36
CA GLY A 45 6.29 13.46 1.22
C GLY A 45 5.07 12.53 1.20
N ASN A 46 3.90 13.14 1.23
CA ASN A 46 2.62 12.44 1.27
C ASN A 46 2.10 12.18 -0.14
N THR A 47 1.42 11.06 -0.32
CA THR A 47 0.62 10.78 -1.50
C THR A 47 -0.87 10.83 -1.16
N LEU A 48 -1.61 11.62 -1.92
CA LEU A 48 -3.06 11.58 -2.01
C LEU A 48 -3.41 11.06 -3.40
N ASN A 49 -4.03 9.88 -3.48
CA ASN A 49 -4.44 9.26 -4.73
C ASN A 49 -5.94 9.01 -4.75
N SER A 50 -6.64 9.70 -5.65
CA SER A 50 -8.04 9.44 -5.98
C SER A 50 -8.23 9.00 -7.44
N GLY A 51 -7.18 9.05 -8.23
CA GLY A 51 -7.11 8.54 -9.60
C GLY A 51 -6.42 7.19 -9.67
N GLU A 52 -5.61 6.99 -10.68
CA GLU A 52 -4.89 5.74 -10.94
C GLU A 52 -3.38 5.97 -10.92
N ILE A 53 -2.65 5.14 -10.21
CA ILE A 53 -1.17 5.13 -10.24
C ILE A 53 -0.71 3.73 -10.68
N TYR A 54 0.03 3.67 -11.79
CA TYR A 54 0.66 2.46 -12.31
C TYR A 54 2.18 2.64 -12.35
N ALA A 55 2.89 2.02 -11.41
CA ALA A 55 4.34 1.92 -11.43
C ALA A 55 4.76 0.52 -11.88
N GLN A 56 5.51 0.38 -12.97
CA GLN A 56 5.97 -0.94 -13.42
C GLN A 56 7.03 -1.54 -12.50
N SER A 57 7.68 -0.72 -11.67
CA SER A 57 8.63 -1.14 -10.65
C SER A 57 8.10 -0.78 -9.25
N ASP A 58 8.94 -0.29 -8.35
CA ASP A 58 8.60 0.04 -6.98
C ASP A 58 7.72 1.29 -6.86
N TYR A 59 6.91 1.30 -5.82
CA TYR A 59 6.23 2.49 -5.34
C TYR A 59 6.66 2.81 -3.90
N SER A 60 7.02 4.07 -3.62
CA SER A 60 7.39 4.48 -2.26
C SER A 60 6.85 5.85 -1.88
N THR A 61 6.43 5.99 -0.63
CA THR A 61 5.94 7.26 -0.06
C THR A 61 6.10 7.28 1.45
N LYS A 62 6.05 8.48 2.04
CA LYS A 62 5.99 8.62 3.50
C LYS A 62 4.60 8.26 4.02
N ASN A 63 3.59 9.00 3.63
CA ASN A 63 2.19 8.71 3.96
C ASN A 63 1.39 8.47 2.70
N MET A 64 0.45 7.53 2.75
CA MET A 64 -0.46 7.26 1.66
C MET A 64 -1.91 7.37 2.08
N ASN A 65 -2.67 8.16 1.35
CA ASN A 65 -4.12 8.14 1.35
C ASN A 65 -4.60 7.75 -0.05
N ASN A 66 -5.05 6.50 -0.18
CA ASN A 66 -5.48 5.94 -1.46
C ASN A 66 -6.99 5.69 -1.46
N SER A 67 -7.72 6.43 -2.25
CA SER A 67 -9.14 6.20 -2.55
C SER A 67 -9.40 5.75 -3.99
N GLY A 68 -8.37 5.79 -4.83
CA GLY A 68 -8.38 5.32 -6.20
C GLY A 68 -7.70 3.97 -6.36
N VAL A 69 -6.96 3.79 -7.43
CA VAL A 69 -6.20 2.57 -7.74
C VAL A 69 -4.71 2.84 -7.66
N LEU A 70 -3.98 1.99 -6.96
CA LEU A 70 -2.53 1.93 -7.00
C LEU A 70 -2.08 0.53 -7.36
N GLN A 71 -1.33 0.41 -8.44
CA GLN A 71 -0.70 -0.83 -8.88
C GLN A 71 0.82 -0.66 -8.99
N SER A 72 1.56 -1.58 -8.38
CA SER A 72 3.02 -1.65 -8.48
C SER A 72 3.45 -3.02 -9.02
N GLY A 73 4.33 -3.02 -10.00
CA GLY A 73 4.90 -4.24 -10.57
C GLY A 73 5.97 -4.88 -9.70
N ASN A 74 6.35 -4.26 -8.58
CA ASN A 74 7.29 -4.82 -7.62
C ASN A 74 6.85 -4.50 -6.19
N ASN A 75 7.57 -3.69 -5.40
CA ASN A 75 7.23 -3.42 -4.01
C ASN A 75 6.43 -2.14 -3.84
N VAL A 76 5.59 -2.11 -2.80
CA VAL A 76 5.03 -0.87 -2.25
C VAL A 76 5.58 -0.65 -0.85
N THR A 77 6.18 0.52 -0.61
CA THR A 77 6.75 0.91 0.69
C THR A 77 6.09 2.19 1.21
N VAL A 78 5.50 2.12 2.39
CA VAL A 78 4.94 3.27 3.11
C VAL A 78 5.65 3.38 4.46
N THR A 79 6.25 4.55 4.75
CA THR A 79 7.16 4.68 5.91
C THR A 79 6.55 5.40 7.12
N ASP A 80 5.25 5.73 7.10
CA ASP A 80 4.59 6.32 8.28
C ASP A 80 3.13 5.86 8.40
N SER A 81 2.22 6.22 7.48
CA SER A 81 0.83 5.77 7.55
C SER A 81 0.26 5.39 6.18
N LEU A 82 -0.51 4.31 6.16
CA LEU A 82 -1.29 3.86 5.02
C LEU A 82 -2.79 3.91 5.36
N ASN A 83 -3.54 4.76 4.66
CA ASN A 83 -5.00 4.75 4.65
C ASN A 83 -5.47 4.35 3.25
N ASN A 84 -6.06 3.16 3.11
CA ASN A 84 -6.55 2.65 1.85
C ASN A 84 -8.07 2.44 1.90
N SER A 85 -8.80 3.20 1.12
CA SER A 85 -10.23 3.02 0.88
C SER A 85 -10.54 2.57 -0.55
N GLY A 86 -9.54 2.59 -1.43
CA GLY A 86 -9.60 2.13 -2.81
C GLY A 86 -8.96 0.76 -3.01
N GLU A 87 -8.25 0.60 -4.09
CA GLU A 87 -7.53 -0.62 -4.45
C GLU A 87 -6.02 -0.38 -4.39
N LEU A 88 -5.30 -1.23 -3.65
CA LEU A 88 -3.85 -1.28 -3.63
C LEU A 88 -3.40 -2.67 -4.01
N GLN A 89 -2.65 -2.77 -5.10
CA GLN A 89 -2.10 -4.03 -5.58
C GLN A 89 -0.60 -3.93 -5.81
N THR A 90 0.14 -4.94 -5.36
CA THR A 90 1.55 -5.10 -5.70
C THR A 90 1.85 -6.56 -6.03
N THR A 91 2.74 -6.79 -7.00
CA THR A 91 3.11 -8.15 -7.39
C THR A 91 4.12 -8.80 -6.45
N ASN A 92 4.76 -8.02 -5.59
CA ASN A 92 5.73 -8.51 -4.62
C ASN A 92 5.32 -8.08 -3.19
N LYS A 93 6.08 -7.27 -2.51
CA LYS A 93 5.87 -6.97 -1.09
C LYS A 93 5.17 -5.62 -0.87
N LEU A 94 4.17 -5.63 0.03
CA LEU A 94 3.72 -4.42 0.71
C LEU A 94 4.45 -4.31 2.06
N ASN A 95 5.23 -3.24 2.23
CA ASN A 95 5.91 -2.92 3.48
C ASN A 95 5.34 -1.62 4.07
N VAL A 96 4.81 -1.68 5.29
CA VAL A 96 4.28 -0.52 6.02
C VAL A 96 4.99 -0.42 7.36
N THR A 97 5.63 0.73 7.61
CA THR A 97 6.26 0.99 8.92
C THR A 97 5.75 2.32 9.47
N GLY A 98 5.65 2.46 10.79
CA GLY A 98 5.33 3.73 11.43
C GLY A 98 4.08 3.71 12.30
N THR A 99 3.05 4.49 11.95
CA THR A 99 1.97 4.77 12.90
C THR A 99 0.68 3.99 12.62
N GLU A 100 0.24 3.88 11.37
CA GLU A 100 -1.09 3.33 11.06
C GLU A 100 -1.13 2.54 9.76
N LEU A 101 -1.84 1.40 9.79
CA LEU A 101 -2.43 0.75 8.63
C LEU A 101 -3.95 0.76 8.81
N LYS A 102 -4.65 1.54 8.00
CA LYS A 102 -6.11 1.54 7.92
C LYS A 102 -6.55 1.09 6.53
N ASN A 103 -7.37 0.05 6.48
CA ASN A 103 -7.91 -0.47 5.23
C ASN A 103 -9.43 -0.61 5.31
N THR A 104 -10.13 0.10 4.44
CA THR A 104 -11.57 -0.06 4.20
C THR A 104 -11.88 -0.53 2.79
N GLY A 105 -10.86 -0.57 1.93
CA GLY A 105 -10.90 -1.04 0.55
C GLY A 105 -10.28 -2.42 0.38
N SER A 106 -9.49 -2.60 -0.67
CA SER A 106 -8.80 -3.86 -0.99
C SER A 106 -7.29 -3.67 -1.03
N ILE A 107 -6.57 -4.57 -0.37
CA ILE A 107 -5.11 -4.70 -0.46
C ILE A 107 -4.79 -6.11 -0.94
N LEU A 108 -3.98 -6.20 -2.01
CA LEU A 108 -3.46 -7.47 -2.55
C LEU A 108 -1.95 -7.36 -2.75
N ALA A 109 -1.19 -8.26 -2.15
CA ALA A 109 0.25 -8.37 -2.33
C ALA A 109 0.69 -9.84 -2.35
N ASP A 110 1.87 -10.15 -2.85
CA ASP A 110 2.45 -11.47 -2.64
C ASP A 110 2.72 -11.67 -1.15
N SER A 111 3.42 -10.74 -0.52
CA SER A 111 3.64 -10.74 0.92
C SER A 111 3.33 -9.37 1.54
N ILE A 112 2.88 -9.39 2.79
CA ILE A 112 2.58 -8.18 3.54
C ILE A 112 3.40 -8.18 4.83
N GLU A 113 4.16 -7.11 5.04
CA GLU A 113 4.87 -6.83 6.28
C GLU A 113 4.45 -5.47 6.83
N ALA A 114 3.95 -5.44 8.05
CA ALA A 114 3.62 -4.21 8.74
C ALA A 114 4.22 -4.18 10.13
N THR A 115 4.93 -3.09 10.46
CA THR A 115 5.44 -2.79 11.80
C THR A 115 5.00 -1.38 12.17
N ILE A 116 3.90 -1.30 12.90
CA ILE A 116 3.14 -0.06 13.08
C ILE A 116 2.53 0.01 14.48
N THR A 117 2.00 1.17 14.86
CA THR A 117 1.32 1.32 16.15
C THR A 117 -0.09 0.74 16.11
N THR A 118 -0.88 1.04 15.06
CA THR A 118 -2.27 0.59 14.97
C THR A 118 -2.59 -0.02 13.63
N THR A 119 -3.37 -1.11 13.64
CA THR A 119 -3.95 -1.74 12.46
C THR A 119 -5.47 -1.75 12.57
N SER A 120 -6.16 -1.23 11.56
CA SER A 120 -7.63 -1.33 11.42
C SER A 120 -7.98 -1.86 10.04
N ASN A 121 -8.64 -3.00 9.97
CA ASN A 121 -9.11 -3.58 8.73
C ASN A 121 -10.63 -3.75 8.73
N ASP A 122 -11.29 -2.87 7.99
CA ASP A 122 -12.73 -2.89 7.70
C ASP A 122 -12.98 -3.23 6.21
N GLY A 123 -11.97 -3.75 5.52
CA GLY A 123 -11.98 -4.14 4.12
C GLY A 123 -11.35 -5.52 3.91
N LYS A 124 -10.70 -5.70 2.79
CA LYS A 124 -10.04 -6.96 2.43
C LYS A 124 -8.54 -6.82 2.36
N ILE A 125 -7.81 -7.68 3.07
CA ILE A 125 -6.35 -7.81 2.98
C ILE A 125 -6.02 -9.22 2.53
N VAL A 126 -5.24 -9.34 1.44
CA VAL A 126 -4.78 -10.62 0.88
C VAL A 126 -3.27 -10.60 0.72
N GLY A 127 -2.58 -11.50 1.42
CA GLY A 127 -1.18 -11.83 1.16
C GLY A 127 -1.10 -13.21 0.52
N ILE A 128 -0.64 -13.31 -0.73
CA ILE A 128 -0.61 -14.59 -1.43
C ILE A 128 0.31 -15.58 -0.71
N SER A 129 1.53 -15.16 -0.36
CA SER A 129 2.52 -16.01 0.29
C SER A 129 2.45 -15.96 1.82
N ASN A 130 2.38 -14.76 2.41
CA ASN A 130 2.28 -14.58 3.85
C ASN A 130 1.79 -13.19 4.26
N ILE A 131 1.37 -13.07 5.53
CA ILE A 131 1.02 -11.81 6.17
C ILE A 131 1.69 -11.76 7.55
N ASN A 132 2.54 -10.76 7.77
CA ASN A 132 3.17 -10.48 9.06
C ASN A 132 2.79 -9.06 9.51
N VAL A 133 2.04 -8.95 10.57
CA VAL A 133 1.67 -7.67 11.18
C VAL A 133 2.14 -7.64 12.63
N THR A 134 2.96 -6.66 12.97
CA THR A 134 3.35 -6.34 14.35
C THR A 134 2.79 -4.96 14.66
N SER A 135 1.86 -4.87 15.61
CA SER A 135 1.26 -3.62 16.04
C SER A 135 0.91 -3.64 17.53
N GLN A 136 0.69 -2.48 18.14
CA GLN A 136 0.18 -2.45 19.52
C GLN A 136 -1.27 -2.91 19.56
N THR A 137 -2.07 -2.45 18.60
CA THR A 137 -3.48 -2.84 18.48
C THR A 137 -3.83 -3.25 17.05
N LEU A 138 -4.61 -4.31 16.92
CA LEU A 138 -5.17 -4.77 15.66
C LEU A 138 -6.69 -4.95 15.82
N ASN A 139 -7.46 -4.28 14.97
CA ASN A 139 -8.90 -4.48 14.85
C ASN A 139 -9.23 -4.98 13.45
N ASN A 140 -9.80 -6.18 13.35
CA ASN A 140 -10.27 -6.72 12.08
C ASN A 140 -11.76 -6.99 12.13
N THR A 141 -12.53 -6.33 11.26
CA THR A 141 -13.98 -6.52 11.13
C THR A 141 -14.36 -7.21 9.83
N LYS A 142 -13.42 -7.40 8.90
CA LYS A 142 -13.66 -8.03 7.59
C LYS A 142 -12.64 -9.14 7.32
N GLU A 143 -11.92 -9.10 6.22
CA GLU A 143 -11.15 -10.24 5.74
C GLU A 143 -9.65 -10.01 5.80
N ILE A 144 -8.92 -10.94 6.42
CA ILE A 144 -7.46 -11.11 6.31
C ILE A 144 -7.21 -12.53 5.83
N LEU A 145 -6.70 -12.68 4.61
CA LEU A 145 -6.59 -13.95 3.91
C LEU A 145 -5.16 -14.18 3.42
N SER A 146 -4.67 -15.42 3.53
CA SER A 146 -3.38 -15.81 2.95
C SER A 146 -3.43 -17.25 2.42
N ASN A 147 -2.53 -17.60 1.50
CA ASN A 147 -2.29 -19.02 1.17
C ASN A 147 -1.17 -19.61 2.04
N GLY A 148 -0.24 -18.79 2.54
CA GLY A 148 0.80 -19.19 3.49
C GLY A 148 0.48 -18.71 4.90
N ASP A 149 1.50 -18.50 5.73
CA ASP A 149 1.31 -18.19 7.13
C ASP A 149 0.76 -16.77 7.38
N ILE A 150 -0.02 -16.64 8.45
CA ILE A 150 -0.46 -15.35 8.99
C ILE A 150 0.10 -15.22 10.41
N THR A 151 0.90 -14.18 10.64
CA THR A 151 1.42 -13.82 11.96
C THR A 151 0.90 -12.43 12.35
N LEU A 152 0.15 -12.35 13.44
CA LEU A 152 -0.43 -11.11 13.96
C LEU A 152 0.02 -10.92 15.41
N LYS A 153 1.03 -10.10 15.63
CA LYS A 153 1.56 -9.77 16.98
C LYS A 153 0.94 -8.45 17.44
N ALA A 154 -0.14 -8.55 18.20
CA ALA A 154 -0.89 -7.37 18.65
C ALA A 154 -1.88 -7.72 19.76
N GLN A 155 -2.34 -6.69 20.51
CA GLN A 155 -3.62 -6.79 21.19
C GLN A 155 -4.74 -6.77 20.13
N SER A 156 -5.30 -7.93 19.83
CA SER A 156 -6.19 -8.12 18.69
C SER A 156 -7.65 -8.18 19.09
N THR A 157 -8.50 -7.48 18.33
CA THR A 157 -9.95 -7.66 18.29
C THR A 157 -10.31 -8.16 16.89
N ASN A 158 -10.94 -9.31 16.79
CA ASN A 158 -11.37 -9.87 15.51
C ASN A 158 -12.86 -10.22 15.56
N SER A 159 -13.66 -9.53 14.77
CA SER A 159 -15.06 -9.88 14.49
C SER A 159 -15.28 -10.29 13.05
N GLY A 160 -14.24 -10.22 12.23
CA GLY A 160 -14.23 -10.64 10.83
C GLY A 160 -13.65 -12.03 10.62
N VAL A 161 -13.10 -12.26 9.43
CA VAL A 161 -12.48 -13.52 9.03
C VAL A 161 -10.97 -13.37 8.98
N ILE A 162 -10.25 -14.28 9.60
CA ILE A 162 -8.83 -14.51 9.38
C ILE A 162 -8.70 -15.95 8.90
N SER A 163 -8.21 -16.16 7.68
CA SER A 163 -8.14 -17.49 7.06
C SER A 163 -6.87 -17.68 6.25
N THR A 164 -6.28 -18.85 6.38
CA THR A 164 -5.10 -19.25 5.61
C THR A 164 -5.09 -20.74 5.35
N ASN A 165 -4.31 -21.17 4.34
CA ASN A 165 -3.94 -22.57 4.14
C ASN A 165 -2.71 -22.98 4.95
N GLY A 166 -1.96 -22.02 5.53
CA GLY A 166 -0.82 -22.24 6.42
C GLY A 166 -1.20 -22.15 7.91
N ASN A 167 -0.27 -21.63 8.71
CA ASN A 167 -0.48 -21.44 10.14
C ASN A 167 -1.02 -20.06 10.46
N VAL A 168 -1.78 -19.94 11.54
CA VAL A 168 -2.14 -18.65 12.14
C VAL A 168 -1.44 -18.53 13.50
N ASP A 169 -0.61 -17.51 13.66
CA ASP A 169 -0.01 -17.12 14.94
C ASP A 169 -0.59 -15.76 15.36
N MET A 170 -1.27 -15.75 16.51
CA MET A 170 -1.84 -14.55 17.12
C MET A 170 -1.29 -14.44 18.55
N SER A 171 -0.18 -13.69 18.71
CA SER A 171 0.52 -13.53 19.98
C SER A 171 0.66 -12.07 20.42
#